data_523ba2ada0f5649ad3765a8fe31d41b3
#
_entry.id   523ba2ada0f5649ad3765a8fe31d41b3
#
_cell.length_a   1.000
_cell.length_b   1.000
_cell.length_c   1.000
_cell.angle_alpha   90.00
_cell.angle_beta   90.00
_cell.angle_gamma   90.00
#
_symmetry.space_group_name_H-M   'P 1'
#
loop_
_entity.id
_entity.type
_entity.pdbx_description
1 polymer ?
#
loop_
_entity_poly.entity_id
_entity_poly.type
_entity_poly.pdbx_seq_one_letter_code
_entity_poly.pdbx_strand_id
1 'polypeptide(L)'
;MKLSRLALLSVFALASAPSWAESVVTVYSIDGLHDGDNSWYQVQFDAFTKATGITVRYVEGGGGVVVERLAKERTNPQADVLVTAPPFIQRAAAEKLLANFNTDAASAIPDANNLYSPLVKNYLSFIYNSKLLKTAPASWQDLLDGKFKNKLQYSTPGQAADGTAVMLQAFHSFGSKDAGFA
;
A
#
# COMPACT_ATOMS: atom_id res chain seq x y z
N MET A 1 -4.31 52.81 64.75
CA MET A 1 -3.39 52.39 63.69
C MET A 1 -4.02 51.21 62.90
N LYS A 2 -4.54 51.44 61.70
CA LYS A 2 -5.15 50.42 60.88
C LYS A 2 -4.21 50.15 59.71
N LEU A 3 -3.63 48.95 59.64
CA LEU A 3 -2.83 48.49 58.52
C LEU A 3 -3.75 47.92 57.46
N SER A 4 -3.83 48.60 56.30
CA SER A 4 -4.46 48.08 55.09
C SER A 4 -3.54 47.08 54.41
N ARG A 5 -4.02 45.85 54.24
CA ARG A 5 -3.36 44.83 53.44
C ARG A 5 -3.80 44.96 52.00
N LEU A 6 -2.90 45.43 51.13
CA LEU A 6 -3.08 45.39 49.70
C LEU A 6 -2.81 43.95 49.20
N ALA A 7 -3.81 43.29 48.70
CA ALA A 7 -3.66 41.99 48.02
C ALA A 7 -3.37 42.26 46.55
N LEU A 8 -2.15 41.92 46.08
CA LEU A 8 -1.78 41.90 44.66
C LEU A 8 -2.36 40.65 44.03
N LEU A 9 -3.36 40.76 43.20
CA LEU A 9 -3.84 39.70 42.32
C LEU A 9 -2.94 39.69 41.08
N SER A 10 -2.05 38.71 41.00
CA SER A 10 -1.27 38.39 39.79
C SER A 10 -2.18 37.62 38.82
N VAL A 11 -2.68 38.25 37.78
CA VAL A 11 -3.37 37.58 36.68
C VAL A 11 -2.30 36.92 35.79
N PHE A 12 -2.16 35.59 35.92
CA PHE A 12 -1.40 34.79 34.97
C PHE A 12 -2.24 34.63 33.68
N ALA A 13 -1.95 35.43 32.67
CA ALA A 13 -2.45 35.21 31.33
C ALA A 13 -1.74 33.97 30.77
N LEU A 14 -2.40 32.82 30.79
CA LEU A 14 -2.01 31.65 30.00
C LEU A 14 -2.15 32.02 28.52
N ALA A 15 -1.07 32.39 27.87
CA ALA A 15 -1.00 32.45 26.43
C ALA A 15 -1.08 31.02 25.89
N SER A 16 -2.27 30.60 25.47
CA SER A 16 -2.44 29.39 24.68
C SER A 16 -1.75 29.61 23.33
N ALA A 17 -0.53 29.10 23.21
CA ALA A 17 0.12 28.99 21.89
C ALA A 17 -0.79 28.13 21.00
N PRO A 18 -1.08 28.56 19.76
CA PRO A 18 -1.82 27.70 18.84
C PRO A 18 -0.98 26.42 18.63
N SER A 19 -1.49 25.30 19.09
CA SER A 19 -0.97 23.98 18.75
C SER A 19 -1.28 23.78 17.27
N TRP A 20 -0.30 24.01 16.43
CA TRP A 20 -0.38 23.58 15.03
C TRP A 20 -0.30 22.06 15.06
N ALA A 21 -1.45 21.41 15.00
CA ALA A 21 -1.47 19.97 14.78
C ALA A 21 -0.76 19.74 13.44
N GLU A 22 0.30 18.95 13.48
CA GLU A 22 1.02 18.55 12.25
C GLU A 22 0.02 17.88 11.32
N SER A 23 -0.14 18.41 10.11
CA SER A 23 -0.98 17.80 9.11
C SER A 23 -0.27 16.55 8.59
N VAL A 24 -0.87 15.39 8.77
CA VAL A 24 -0.30 14.10 8.38
C VAL A 24 -1.26 13.41 7.41
N VAL A 25 -0.74 12.88 6.32
CA VAL A 25 -1.44 11.93 5.45
C VAL A 25 -0.84 10.54 5.65
N THR A 26 -1.69 9.56 5.95
CA THR A 26 -1.28 8.18 6.18
C THR A 26 -1.54 7.34 4.94
N VAL A 27 -0.49 6.75 4.39
CA VAL A 27 -0.52 5.88 3.22
C VAL A 27 -0.34 4.42 3.66
N TYR A 28 -1.34 3.58 3.43
CA TYR A 28 -1.20 2.13 3.52
C TYR A 28 -0.85 1.57 2.16
N SER A 29 0.24 0.84 2.06
CA SER A 29 0.78 0.36 0.79
C SER A 29 1.19 -1.10 0.83
N ILE A 30 1.18 -1.72 -0.34
CA ILE A 30 1.89 -2.99 -0.53
C ILE A 30 3.37 -2.78 -0.30
N ASP A 31 4.02 -3.81 0.23
CA ASP A 31 5.46 -3.90 0.42
C ASP A 31 6.23 -3.87 -0.93
N GLY A 32 7.49 -3.46 -0.85
CA GLY A 32 8.42 -3.40 -1.99
C GLY A 32 8.28 -2.17 -2.87
N LEU A 33 7.48 -1.17 -2.51
CA LEU A 33 7.41 0.10 -3.21
C LEU A 33 8.25 1.20 -2.54
N HIS A 34 8.54 1.06 -1.26
CA HIS A 34 9.40 1.94 -0.49
C HIS A 34 10.64 1.16 -0.03
N ASP A 35 11.77 1.34 -0.72
CA ASP A 35 13.02 0.65 -0.46
C ASP A 35 14.08 1.63 0.08
N GLY A 36 13.88 2.04 1.33
CA GLY A 36 14.78 2.95 2.06
C GLY A 36 14.68 4.43 1.65
N ASP A 37 15.54 5.23 2.28
CA ASP A 37 15.49 6.71 2.23
C ASP A 37 15.73 7.31 0.83
N ASN A 38 16.36 6.58 -0.07
CA ASN A 38 16.60 7.00 -1.45
C ASN A 38 15.61 6.37 -2.46
N SER A 39 14.58 5.69 -1.98
CA SER A 39 13.55 5.15 -2.86
C SER A 39 12.80 6.28 -3.59
N TRP A 40 12.26 5.95 -4.76
CA TRP A 40 11.45 6.91 -5.51
C TRP A 40 10.28 7.45 -4.66
N TYR A 41 9.65 6.59 -3.86
CA TYR A 41 8.55 6.99 -2.97
C TYR A 41 9.02 7.99 -1.92
N GLN A 42 10.15 7.75 -1.24
CA GLN A 42 10.65 8.67 -0.23
C GLN A 42 10.95 10.03 -0.83
N VAL A 43 11.60 10.06 -1.99
CA VAL A 43 11.88 11.33 -2.71
C VAL A 43 10.59 12.10 -3.05
N GLN A 44 9.52 11.39 -3.46
CA GLN A 44 8.23 12.03 -3.75
C GLN A 44 7.53 12.50 -2.47
N PHE A 45 7.59 11.74 -1.39
CA PHE A 45 7.01 12.13 -0.10
C PHE A 45 7.71 13.36 0.49
N ASP A 46 9.04 13.43 0.40
CA ASP A 46 9.82 14.60 0.83
C ASP A 46 9.47 15.84 -0.01
N ALA A 47 9.36 15.68 -1.32
CA ALA A 47 8.95 16.75 -2.22
C ALA A 47 7.52 17.24 -1.91
N PHE A 48 6.60 16.33 -1.66
CA PHE A 48 5.23 16.65 -1.28
C PHE A 48 5.20 17.38 0.08
N THR A 49 5.89 16.88 1.08
CA THR A 49 5.98 17.51 2.40
C THR A 49 6.57 18.91 2.30
N LYS A 50 7.64 19.06 1.51
CA LYS A 50 8.26 20.38 1.27
C LYS A 50 7.31 21.37 0.59
N ALA A 51 6.48 20.89 -0.34
CA ALA A 51 5.56 21.74 -1.10
C ALA A 51 4.31 22.11 -0.30
N THR A 52 3.82 21.24 0.57
CA THR A 52 2.51 21.37 1.22
C THR A 52 2.57 21.62 2.73
N GLY A 53 3.68 21.29 3.38
CA GLY A 53 3.79 21.23 4.85
C GLY A 53 3.08 20.02 5.46
N ILE A 54 2.61 19.06 4.65
CA ILE A 54 1.91 17.85 5.11
C ILE A 54 2.92 16.71 5.16
N THR A 55 3.07 16.09 6.34
CA THR A 55 3.95 14.93 6.52
C THR A 55 3.29 13.65 6.00
N VAL A 56 4.04 12.83 5.29
CA VAL A 56 3.56 11.50 4.86
C VAL A 56 3.98 10.44 5.85
N ARG A 57 3.00 9.74 6.43
CA ARG A 57 3.23 8.52 7.22
C ARG A 57 2.96 7.30 6.35
N TYR A 58 4.00 6.52 6.10
CA TYR A 58 3.96 5.36 5.23
C TYR A 58 3.93 4.06 6.04
N VAL A 59 3.01 3.16 5.72
CA VAL A 59 2.83 1.87 6.39
C VAL A 59 2.75 0.78 5.33
N GLU A 60 3.69 -0.15 5.36
CA GLU A 60 3.77 -1.27 4.42
C GLU A 60 3.17 -2.56 4.96
N GLY A 61 2.71 -3.39 4.04
CA GLY A 61 2.28 -4.76 4.30
C GLY A 61 1.84 -5.47 3.03
N GLY A 62 1.67 -6.77 3.10
CA GLY A 62 1.14 -7.54 1.97
C GLY A 62 -0.22 -6.99 1.50
N GLY A 63 -0.50 -7.08 0.19
CA GLY A 63 -1.69 -6.44 -0.40
C GLY A 63 -3.01 -6.84 0.26
N GLY A 64 -3.17 -8.11 0.61
CA GLY A 64 -4.34 -8.59 1.37
C GLY A 64 -4.34 -8.11 2.82
N VAL A 65 -3.16 -8.01 3.43
CA VAL A 65 -2.99 -7.61 4.84
C VAL A 65 -3.38 -6.15 5.04
N VAL A 66 -2.95 -5.24 4.17
CA VAL A 66 -3.31 -3.81 4.29
C VAL A 66 -4.80 -3.58 4.06
N VAL A 67 -5.45 -4.33 3.17
CA VAL A 67 -6.91 -4.25 2.98
C VAL A 67 -7.67 -4.83 4.16
N GLU A 68 -7.21 -5.93 4.74
CA GLU A 68 -7.82 -6.49 5.96
C GLU A 68 -7.68 -5.53 7.15
N ARG A 69 -6.53 -4.88 7.29
CA ARG A 69 -6.31 -3.87 8.29
C ARG A 69 -7.27 -2.69 8.13
N LEU A 70 -7.41 -2.18 6.90
CA LEU A 70 -8.37 -1.11 6.58
C LEU A 70 -9.81 -1.50 6.96
N ALA A 71 -10.20 -2.77 6.71
CA ALA A 71 -11.52 -3.27 7.08
C ALA A 71 -11.73 -3.32 8.60
N LYS A 72 -10.71 -3.73 9.37
CA LYS A 72 -10.74 -3.74 10.84
C LYS A 72 -10.82 -2.34 11.44
N GLU A 73 -10.21 -1.36 10.80
CA GLU A 73 -10.18 0.03 11.23
C GLU A 73 -11.39 0.86 10.72
N ARG A 74 -12.39 0.22 10.10
CA ARG A 74 -13.56 0.90 9.48
C ARG A 74 -14.26 1.89 10.40
N THR A 75 -14.38 1.60 11.69
CA THR A 75 -15.04 2.46 12.68
C THR A 75 -14.15 3.57 13.20
N ASN A 76 -12.85 3.47 13.00
CA ASN A 76 -11.87 4.47 13.35
C ASN A 76 -10.73 4.45 12.30
N PRO A 77 -10.97 4.98 11.10
CA PRO A 77 -10.02 4.93 9.99
C PRO A 77 -8.68 5.57 10.35
N GLN A 78 -7.60 4.89 10.02
CA GLN A 78 -6.23 5.35 10.26
C GLN A 78 -5.49 5.69 8.96
N ALA A 79 -5.96 5.17 7.84
CA ALA A 79 -5.38 5.43 6.53
C ALA A 79 -6.21 6.45 5.75
N ASP A 80 -5.52 7.37 5.10
CA ASP A 80 -6.10 8.34 4.16
C ASP A 80 -5.97 7.83 2.71
N VAL A 81 -4.92 7.09 2.40
CA VAL A 81 -4.63 6.58 1.05
C VAL A 81 -4.31 5.09 1.12
N LEU A 82 -4.87 4.32 0.19
CA LEU A 82 -4.55 2.91 -0.03
C LEU A 82 -3.85 2.73 -1.37
N VAL A 83 -2.65 2.13 -1.35
CA VAL A 83 -1.93 1.68 -2.56
C VAL A 83 -1.84 0.17 -2.51
N THR A 84 -2.52 -0.50 -3.42
CA THR A 84 -2.51 -1.96 -3.50
C THR A 84 -2.69 -2.43 -4.94
N ALA A 85 -2.53 -3.74 -5.17
CA ALA A 85 -2.66 -4.34 -6.49
C ALA A 85 -3.98 -5.12 -6.63
N PRO A 86 -4.43 -5.41 -7.86
CA PRO A 86 -5.48 -6.41 -8.08
C PRO A 86 -5.09 -7.78 -7.49
N PRO A 87 -6.05 -8.56 -6.92
CA PRO A 87 -7.48 -8.26 -6.81
C PRO A 87 -7.86 -7.48 -5.53
N PHE A 88 -6.89 -7.06 -4.74
CA PHE A 88 -7.14 -6.46 -3.42
C PHE A 88 -7.80 -5.09 -3.50
N ILE A 89 -7.49 -4.28 -4.51
CA ILE A 89 -8.18 -3.00 -4.70
C ILE A 89 -9.66 -3.19 -5.02
N GLN A 90 -10.01 -4.19 -5.84
CA GLN A 90 -11.40 -4.53 -6.14
C GLN A 90 -12.12 -5.05 -4.89
N ARG A 91 -11.42 -5.81 -4.05
CA ARG A 91 -11.94 -6.24 -2.74
C ARG A 91 -12.24 -5.03 -1.85
N ALA A 92 -11.30 -4.09 -1.73
CA ALA A 92 -11.51 -2.87 -0.94
C ALA A 92 -12.72 -2.07 -1.43
N ALA A 93 -12.89 -1.95 -2.76
CA ALA A 93 -14.04 -1.30 -3.36
C ALA A 93 -15.36 -2.04 -3.07
N ALA A 94 -15.40 -3.37 -3.24
CA ALA A 94 -16.57 -4.21 -2.98
C ALA A 94 -16.99 -4.17 -1.49
N GLU A 95 -16.03 -4.10 -0.59
CA GLU A 95 -16.26 -3.96 0.86
C GLU A 95 -16.59 -2.52 1.29
N LYS A 96 -16.68 -1.57 0.34
CA LYS A 96 -16.98 -0.15 0.59
C LYS A 96 -16.01 0.51 1.57
N LEU A 97 -14.72 0.22 1.39
CA LEU A 97 -13.64 0.79 2.18
C LEU A 97 -13.04 2.05 1.54
N LEU A 98 -13.43 2.36 0.31
CA LEU A 98 -12.92 3.47 -0.48
C LEU A 98 -13.99 4.55 -0.62
N ALA A 99 -13.58 5.81 -0.61
CA ALA A 99 -14.40 6.96 -0.94
C ALA A 99 -14.19 7.36 -2.41
N ASN A 100 -15.19 7.97 -3.02
CA ASN A 100 -15.03 8.58 -4.33
C ASN A 100 -14.02 9.72 -4.25
N PHE A 101 -13.14 9.80 -5.23
CA PHE A 101 -12.25 10.94 -5.39
C PHE A 101 -12.17 11.35 -6.85
N ASN A 102 -12.05 12.65 -7.07
CA ASN A 102 -11.75 13.19 -8.38
C ASN A 102 -10.26 13.44 -8.47
N THR A 103 -9.64 12.95 -9.52
CA THR A 103 -8.26 13.26 -9.83
C THR A 103 -8.17 13.85 -11.23
N ASP A 104 -7.40 14.92 -11.38
CA ASP A 104 -7.06 15.49 -12.68
C ASP A 104 -6.00 14.63 -13.41
N ALA A 105 -5.44 13.64 -12.72
CA ALA A 105 -4.54 12.69 -13.34
C ALA A 105 -5.30 11.85 -14.37
N ALA A 106 -4.99 12.04 -15.65
CA ALA A 106 -5.54 11.23 -16.73
C ALA A 106 -5.13 9.76 -16.50
N SER A 107 -6.05 8.95 -16.01
CA SER A 107 -5.86 7.51 -15.93
C SER A 107 -6.27 6.88 -17.26
N ALA A 108 -5.37 6.07 -17.83
CA ALA A 108 -5.68 5.29 -19.03
C ALA A 108 -6.77 4.23 -18.79
N ILE A 109 -7.02 3.87 -17.54
CA ILE A 109 -8.02 2.87 -17.12
C ILE A 109 -8.69 3.39 -15.84
N PRO A 110 -9.62 4.35 -15.95
CA PRO A 110 -10.35 4.83 -14.80
C PRO A 110 -11.28 3.73 -14.25
N ASP A 111 -11.40 3.65 -12.93
CA ASP A 111 -12.50 2.89 -12.33
C ASP A 111 -13.82 3.60 -12.61
N ALA A 112 -14.84 2.82 -13.01
CA ALA A 112 -16.15 3.36 -13.41
C ALA A 112 -16.86 4.15 -12.28
N ASN A 113 -16.48 3.91 -11.03
CA ASN A 113 -17.05 4.58 -9.84
C ASN A 113 -16.12 5.64 -9.25
N ASN A 114 -14.98 5.94 -9.87
CA ASN A 114 -13.96 6.86 -9.34
C ASN A 114 -13.50 6.52 -7.91
N LEU A 115 -13.34 5.23 -7.62
CA LEU A 115 -12.90 4.75 -6.32
C LEU A 115 -11.39 4.54 -6.24
N TYR A 116 -10.73 4.29 -7.39
CA TYR A 116 -9.28 4.13 -7.47
C TYR A 116 -8.75 4.47 -8.87
N SER A 117 -7.46 4.71 -8.96
CA SER A 117 -6.75 4.99 -10.21
C SER A 117 -5.48 4.15 -10.30
N PRO A 118 -5.09 3.66 -11.48
CA PRO A 118 -3.81 3.00 -11.68
C PRO A 118 -2.65 3.94 -11.39
N LEU A 119 -1.66 3.44 -10.63
CA LEU A 119 -0.43 4.17 -10.32
C LEU A 119 0.74 3.67 -11.16
N VAL A 120 0.91 2.34 -11.25
CA VAL A 120 2.00 1.68 -11.97
C VAL A 120 1.50 0.44 -12.71
N LYS A 121 2.28 -0.04 -13.67
CA LYS A 121 2.10 -1.34 -14.32
C LYS A 121 3.26 -2.24 -13.92
N ASN A 122 2.93 -3.40 -13.37
CA ASN A 122 3.90 -4.42 -13.01
C ASN A 122 3.74 -5.64 -13.92
N TYR A 123 4.86 -6.33 -14.17
CA TYR A 123 4.91 -7.53 -14.98
C TYR A 123 5.51 -8.67 -14.16
N LEU A 124 4.91 -9.85 -14.26
CA LEU A 124 5.47 -11.06 -13.68
C LEU A 124 6.65 -11.54 -14.52
N SER A 125 7.73 -11.92 -13.86
CA SER A 125 8.93 -12.45 -14.49
C SER A 125 9.49 -13.63 -13.69
N PHE A 126 10.24 -14.49 -14.37
CA PHE A 126 11.00 -15.55 -13.70
C PHE A 126 12.35 -15.01 -13.23
N ILE A 127 12.67 -15.25 -11.98
CA ILE A 127 14.01 -15.04 -11.44
C ILE A 127 14.61 -16.43 -11.18
N TYR A 128 15.83 -16.64 -11.59
CA TYR A 128 16.51 -17.92 -11.41
C TYR A 128 17.98 -17.75 -11.04
N ASN A 129 18.51 -18.73 -10.32
CA ASN A 129 19.93 -18.76 -9.99
C ASN A 129 20.73 -19.32 -11.20
N SER A 130 21.43 -18.45 -11.92
CA SER A 130 22.22 -18.79 -13.10
C SER A 130 23.42 -19.69 -12.83
N LYS A 131 23.85 -19.85 -11.56
CA LYS A 131 24.86 -20.81 -11.16
C LYS A 131 24.34 -22.26 -11.17
N LEU A 132 23.04 -22.42 -10.83
CA LEU A 132 22.39 -23.73 -10.72
C LEU A 132 21.60 -24.11 -11.96
N LEU A 133 21.03 -23.15 -12.65
CA LEU A 133 20.20 -23.34 -13.83
C LEU A 133 20.84 -22.63 -15.04
N LYS A 134 21.21 -23.38 -16.06
CA LYS A 134 21.88 -22.82 -17.24
C LYS A 134 20.95 -22.22 -18.26
N THR A 135 19.67 -22.63 -18.24
CA THR A 135 18.63 -22.14 -19.16
C THR A 135 17.42 -21.73 -18.34
N ALA A 136 17.01 -20.48 -18.48
CA ALA A 136 15.80 -19.97 -17.85
C ALA A 136 14.55 -20.70 -18.36
N PRO A 137 13.48 -20.83 -17.55
CA PRO A 137 12.17 -21.19 -18.08
C PRO A 137 11.70 -20.07 -19.01
N ALA A 138 11.16 -20.44 -20.17
CA ALA A 138 10.66 -19.51 -21.18
C ALA A 138 9.13 -19.33 -21.11
N SER A 139 8.44 -20.27 -20.46
CA SER A 139 6.99 -20.27 -20.33
C SER A 139 6.54 -20.80 -18.95
N TRP A 140 5.28 -20.59 -18.63
CA TRP A 140 4.66 -21.17 -17.41
C TRP A 140 4.60 -22.68 -17.49
N GLN A 141 4.42 -23.25 -18.68
CA GLN A 141 4.41 -24.69 -18.92
C GLN A 141 5.77 -25.33 -18.63
N ASP A 142 6.87 -24.63 -18.87
CA ASP A 142 8.21 -25.14 -18.57
C ASP A 142 8.39 -25.41 -17.08
N LEU A 143 7.67 -24.69 -16.21
CA LEU A 143 7.74 -24.88 -14.76
C LEU A 143 7.17 -26.24 -14.29
N LEU A 144 6.38 -26.92 -15.14
CA LEU A 144 5.87 -28.27 -14.86
C LEU A 144 6.93 -29.35 -15.06
N ASP A 145 8.09 -29.05 -15.65
CA ASP A 145 9.20 -29.98 -15.78
C ASP A 145 9.65 -30.46 -14.38
N GLY A 146 9.80 -31.76 -14.21
CA GLY A 146 10.19 -32.38 -12.94
C GLY A 146 11.48 -31.82 -12.32
N LYS A 147 12.36 -31.20 -13.14
CA LYS A 147 13.55 -30.50 -12.64
C LYS A 147 13.26 -29.32 -11.71
N PHE A 148 12.05 -28.72 -11.80
CA PHE A 148 11.60 -27.62 -10.93
C PHE A 148 10.77 -28.09 -9.73
N LYS A 149 10.45 -29.37 -9.60
CA LYS A 149 9.68 -29.88 -8.48
C LYS A 149 10.33 -29.52 -7.14
N ASN A 150 9.57 -28.91 -6.24
CA ASN A 150 10.02 -28.38 -4.95
C ASN A 150 11.14 -27.32 -5.02
N LYS A 151 11.28 -26.63 -6.15
CA LYS A 151 12.29 -25.58 -6.33
C LYS A 151 11.68 -24.23 -6.72
N LEU A 152 10.37 -24.16 -6.87
CA LEU A 152 9.66 -22.90 -7.14
C LEU A 152 9.37 -22.22 -5.81
N GLN A 153 9.55 -20.91 -5.77
CA GLN A 153 9.24 -20.06 -4.64
C GLN A 153 8.49 -18.82 -5.10
N TYR A 154 7.46 -18.48 -4.40
CA TYR A 154 6.69 -17.24 -4.56
C TYR A 154 5.99 -16.91 -3.23
N SER A 155 5.54 -15.67 -3.06
CA SER A 155 4.89 -15.20 -1.85
C SER A 155 3.50 -15.85 -1.68
N THR A 156 2.97 -15.81 -0.46
CA THR A 156 1.70 -16.47 -0.13
C THR A 156 0.51 -15.82 -0.86
N PRO A 157 -0.20 -16.58 -1.71
CA PRO A 157 -1.43 -16.10 -2.34
C PRO A 157 -2.49 -15.68 -1.30
N GLY A 158 -3.24 -14.63 -1.59
CA GLY A 158 -4.25 -14.07 -0.69
C GLY A 158 -3.70 -13.10 0.34
N GLN A 159 -2.39 -13.14 0.62
CA GLN A 159 -1.71 -12.19 1.52
C GLN A 159 -0.84 -11.21 0.73
N ALA A 160 0.06 -11.71 -0.08
CA ALA A 160 0.93 -10.91 -0.92
C ALA A 160 0.34 -10.72 -2.33
N ALA A 161 0.59 -9.55 -2.92
CA ALA A 161 0.06 -9.20 -4.23
C ALA A 161 0.73 -10.01 -5.36
N ASP A 162 2.03 -10.16 -5.32
CA ASP A 162 2.84 -10.94 -6.27
C ASP A 162 2.47 -12.42 -6.24
N GLY A 163 2.39 -13.05 -5.05
CA GLY A 163 1.97 -14.44 -4.91
C GLY A 163 0.54 -14.70 -5.41
N THR A 164 -0.36 -13.75 -5.16
CA THR A 164 -1.73 -13.82 -5.69
C THR A 164 -1.74 -13.69 -7.21
N ALA A 165 -0.92 -12.80 -7.77
CA ALA A 165 -0.78 -12.65 -9.22
C ALA A 165 -0.21 -13.91 -9.87
N VAL A 166 0.78 -14.58 -9.26
CA VAL A 166 1.31 -15.87 -9.72
C VAL A 166 0.21 -16.93 -9.75
N MET A 167 -0.58 -17.05 -8.69
CA MET A 167 -1.71 -17.99 -8.63
C MET A 167 -2.73 -17.71 -9.75
N LEU A 168 -3.13 -16.46 -9.93
CA LEU A 168 -4.09 -16.08 -10.98
C LEU A 168 -3.51 -16.32 -12.38
N GLN A 169 -2.22 -16.09 -12.56
CA GLN A 169 -1.54 -16.39 -13.82
C GLN A 169 -1.50 -17.90 -14.10
N ALA A 170 -1.31 -18.74 -13.07
CA ALA A 170 -1.42 -20.19 -13.24
C ALA A 170 -2.82 -20.60 -13.72
N PHE A 171 -3.89 -20.06 -13.10
CA PHE A 171 -5.27 -20.31 -13.57
C PHE A 171 -5.48 -19.94 -15.04
N HIS A 172 -4.96 -18.79 -15.43
CA HIS A 172 -5.03 -18.32 -16.81
C HIS A 172 -4.23 -19.22 -17.76
N SER A 173 -3.00 -19.57 -17.40
CA SER A 173 -2.09 -20.33 -18.26
C SER A 173 -2.51 -21.79 -18.44
N PHE A 174 -3.15 -22.38 -17.42
CA PHE A 174 -3.61 -23.77 -17.44
C PHE A 174 -5.11 -23.93 -17.72
N GLY A 175 -5.81 -22.82 -17.99
CA GLY A 175 -7.18 -22.79 -18.52
C GLY A 175 -8.28 -22.92 -17.47
N SER A 176 -7.98 -23.25 -16.23
CA SER A 176 -8.95 -23.30 -15.14
C SER A 176 -8.30 -23.17 -13.76
N LYS A 177 -9.13 -22.89 -12.74
CA LYS A 177 -8.70 -22.85 -11.36
C LYS A 177 -8.14 -24.21 -10.91
N ASP A 178 -8.87 -25.29 -11.22
CA ASP A 178 -8.47 -26.64 -10.78
C ASP A 178 -7.17 -27.09 -11.44
N ALA A 179 -7.00 -26.83 -12.76
CA ALA A 179 -5.76 -27.12 -13.45
C ALA A 179 -4.58 -26.25 -12.98
N GLY A 180 -4.85 -25.03 -12.55
CA GLY A 180 -3.82 -24.13 -12.02
C GLY A 180 -3.38 -24.48 -10.59
N PHE A 181 -4.18 -25.29 -9.84
CA PHE A 181 -3.79 -25.80 -8.52
C PHE A 181 -3.14 -27.20 -8.58
N ALA A 182 -3.30 -27.94 -9.68
CA ALA A 182 -2.73 -29.28 -9.85
C ALA A 182 -1.21 -29.24 -10.07
#